data_e4df3f65b9b582568f4c6e61c1c691ea
#
_entry.id   e4df3f65b9b582568f4c6e61c1c691ea
#
_cell.length_a   1.000
_cell.length_b   1.000
_cell.length_c   1.000
_cell.angle_alpha   90.00
_cell.angle_beta   90.00
_cell.angle_gamma   90.00
#
_symmetry.space_group_name_H-M   'P 1'
#
loop_
_entity.id
_entity.type
_entity.pdbx_description
1 polymer ?
#
loop_
_entity_poly.entity_id
_entity_poly.type
_entity_poly.pdbx_seq_one_letter_code
_entity_poly.pdbx_strand_id
1 'polypeptide(L)' 'KDFKMDINEKVLLLAILKKESDESLMDVVLKLEETGLFSLKEGKKLLKKLKSEEYISDSYLTLKGDVIAKNIEQEFKI' A
#
# COMPACT_ATOMS: atom_id res chain seq x y z
N LYS A 1 9.61 15.26 4.27
CA LYS A 1 10.17 14.52 4.55
C LYS A 1 9.73 13.64 5.49
N ASP A 2 9.03 13.80 6.32
CA ASP A 2 8.64 12.93 7.13
C ASP A 2 7.46 12.35 6.78
N PHE A 3 7.34 11.25 6.16
CA PHE A 3 6.17 10.63 5.83
C PHE A 3 5.63 9.96 7.01
N LYS A 4 5.67 10.03 8.07
CA LYS A 4 5.07 9.44 9.20
C LYS A 4 4.19 8.28 8.89
N MET A 5 4.60 7.41 8.04
CA MET A 5 3.89 6.18 7.72
C MET A 5 4.50 5.05 8.52
N ASP A 6 3.66 4.19 9.09
CA ASP A 6 4.23 3.03 9.79
C ASP A 6 4.58 1.97 8.74
N ILE A 7 5.24 0.92 9.20
CA ILE A 7 5.75 -0.10 8.30
C ILE A 7 4.63 -0.81 7.55
N ASN A 8 3.49 -1.01 8.18
CA ASN A 8 2.38 -1.68 7.52
C ASN A 8 1.84 -0.86 6.36
N GLU A 9 1.77 0.45 6.53
CA GLU A 9 1.34 1.32 5.45
C GLU A 9 2.35 1.30 4.31
N LYS A 10 3.62 1.31 4.64
CA LYS A 10 4.67 1.30 3.63
C LYS A 10 4.64 0.00 2.83
N VAL A 11 4.50 -1.12 3.51
CA VAL A 11 4.47 -2.41 2.84
C VAL A 11 3.24 -2.51 1.95
N LEU A 12 2.09 -2.06 2.44
CA LEU A 12 0.88 -2.10 1.65
C LEU A 12 1.02 -1.24 0.39
N LEU A 13 1.54 -0.05 0.54
CA LEU A 13 1.70 0.84 -0.60
C LEU A 13 2.67 0.25 -1.63
N LEU A 14 3.76 -0.34 -1.15
CA LEU A 14 4.73 -0.97 -2.03
C LEU A 14 4.09 -2.17 -2.75
N ALA A 15 3.30 -2.95 -2.04
CA ALA A 15 2.63 -4.10 -2.65
C ALA A 15 1.65 -3.65 -3.74
N ILE A 16 0.98 -2.53 -3.53
CA ILE A 16 0.08 -1.99 -4.53
C ILE A 16 0.87 -1.56 -5.77
N LEU A 17 2.04 -0.98 -5.57
CA LEU A 17 2.90 -0.60 -6.68
C LEU A 17 3.27 -1.82 -7.53
N LYS A 18 3.46 -2.95 -6.88
CA LYS A 18 3.93 -4.16 -7.57
C LYS A 18 2.80 -5.08 -8.02
N LYS A 19 1.57 -4.75 -7.76
CA LYS A 19 0.48 -5.68 -8.09
C LYS A 19 0.32 -5.84 -9.59
N GLU A 20 -0.26 -6.95 -9.99
CA GLU A 20 -0.55 -7.19 -11.39
C GLU A 20 -1.75 -6.35 -11.80
N SER A 21 -1.88 -6.07 -13.08
CA SER A 21 -2.94 -5.20 -13.55
C SER A 21 -4.33 -5.79 -13.31
N ASP A 22 -4.43 -7.12 -13.23
CA ASP A 22 -5.72 -7.76 -13.00
C ASP A 22 -6.02 -7.97 -11.51
N GLU A 23 -5.15 -7.55 -10.63
CA GLU A 23 -5.40 -7.69 -9.20
C GLU A 23 -6.08 -6.45 -8.68
N SER A 24 -7.05 -6.63 -7.79
CA SER A 24 -7.68 -5.50 -7.12
C SER A 24 -6.87 -5.12 -5.89
N LEU A 25 -7.17 -3.97 -5.31
CA LEU A 25 -6.53 -3.59 -4.06
C LEU A 25 -6.87 -4.55 -2.95
N MET A 26 -8.08 -5.10 -2.98
CA MET A 26 -8.48 -6.08 -1.97
C MET A 26 -7.68 -7.36 -2.12
N ASP A 27 -7.35 -7.76 -3.35
CA ASP A 27 -6.51 -8.93 -3.57
C ASP A 27 -5.14 -8.73 -2.91
N VAL A 28 -4.60 -7.53 -3.00
CA VAL A 28 -3.32 -7.21 -2.38
C VAL A 28 -3.42 -7.34 -0.86
N VAL A 29 -4.51 -6.82 -0.28
CA VAL A 29 -4.72 -6.91 1.16
C VAL A 29 -4.80 -8.37 1.59
N LEU A 30 -5.51 -9.19 0.82
CA LEU A 30 -5.67 -10.60 1.17
C LEU A 30 -4.33 -11.33 1.12
N LYS A 31 -3.50 -11.02 0.15
CA LYS A 31 -2.19 -11.62 0.08
C LYS A 31 -1.34 -11.26 1.28
N LEU A 32 -1.38 -10.00 1.69
CA LEU A 32 -0.59 -9.58 2.85
C LEU A 32 -1.14 -10.14 4.14
N GLU A 33 -2.46 -10.31 4.21
CA GLU A 33 -3.06 -10.93 5.38
C GLU A 33 -2.55 -12.36 5.52
N GLU A 34 -2.41 -13.07 4.41
CA GLU A 34 -1.91 -14.43 4.43
C GLU A 34 -0.48 -14.52 4.93
N THR A 35 0.31 -13.49 4.75
CA THR A 35 1.68 -13.49 5.25
C THR A 35 1.75 -13.16 6.74
N GLY A 36 0.62 -12.77 7.32
CA GLY A 36 0.62 -12.44 8.74
C GLY A 36 0.99 -11.01 9.07
N LEU A 37 1.11 -10.16 8.03
CA LEU A 37 1.50 -8.78 8.28
C LEU A 37 0.44 -8.03 9.06
N PHE A 38 -0.83 -8.24 8.73
CA PHE A 38 -1.94 -7.63 9.45
C PHE A 38 -3.20 -8.43 9.19
N SER A 39 -4.24 -8.14 9.95
CA SER A 39 -5.51 -8.81 9.74
C SER A 39 -6.26 -8.15 8.59
N LEU A 40 -7.27 -8.84 8.08
CA LEU A 40 -8.07 -8.28 7.01
C LEU A 40 -8.72 -6.96 7.44
N LYS A 41 -9.19 -6.91 8.67
CA LYS A 41 -9.80 -5.71 9.20
C LYS A 41 -8.83 -4.54 9.20
N GLU A 42 -7.61 -4.80 9.62
CA GLU A 42 -6.60 -3.78 9.66
C GLU A 42 -6.20 -3.35 8.25
N GLY A 43 -6.11 -4.31 7.35
CA GLY A 43 -5.80 -4.00 5.95
C GLY A 43 -6.84 -3.09 5.32
N LYS A 44 -8.11 -3.35 5.61
CA LYS A 44 -9.18 -2.48 5.10
C LYS A 44 -9.08 -1.07 5.67
N LYS A 45 -8.71 -0.96 6.93
CA LYS A 45 -8.53 0.34 7.55
C LYS A 45 -7.36 1.08 6.90
N LEU A 46 -6.30 0.39 6.59
CA LEU A 46 -5.15 1.00 5.95
C LEU A 46 -5.49 1.47 4.54
N LEU A 47 -6.27 0.68 3.80
CA LEU A 47 -6.70 1.11 2.47
C LEU A 47 -7.52 2.40 2.56
N LYS A 48 -8.41 2.47 3.55
CA LYS A 48 -9.23 3.64 3.72
C LYS A 48 -8.38 4.85 4.05
N LYS A 49 -7.38 4.67 4.88
CA LYS A 49 -6.48 5.74 5.24
C LYS A 49 -5.68 6.23 4.05
N LEU A 50 -5.13 5.30 3.28
CA LEU A 50 -4.35 5.67 2.09
C LEU A 50 -5.22 6.40 1.08
N LYS A 51 -6.46 5.99 0.95
CA LYS A 51 -7.38 6.64 0.04
C LYS A 51 -7.71 8.04 0.51
N SER A 52 -7.93 8.22 1.80
CA SER A 52 -8.27 9.54 2.33
C SER A 52 -7.08 10.49 2.22
N GLU A 53 -5.88 9.97 2.21
CA GLU A 53 -4.68 10.80 2.04
C GLU A 53 -4.30 10.92 0.57
N GLU A 54 -5.11 10.36 -0.31
CA GLU A 54 -4.95 10.50 -1.74
C GLU A 54 -3.71 9.80 -2.31
N TYR A 55 -3.23 8.78 -1.63
CA TYR A 55 -2.16 7.97 -2.17
C TYR A 55 -2.71 6.92 -3.14
N ILE A 56 -3.97 6.54 -2.97
CA ILE A 56 -4.60 5.57 -3.88
C ILE A 56 -5.99 6.08 -4.26
N SER A 57 -6.46 5.61 -5.41
CA SER A 57 -7.82 5.85 -5.81
C SER A 57 -8.57 4.55 -5.61
N ASP A 58 -9.64 4.30 -6.33
CA ASP A 58 -10.44 3.09 -6.11
C ASP A 58 -9.71 1.82 -6.50
N SER A 59 -8.83 1.88 -7.48
CA SER A 59 -8.20 0.65 -7.98
C SER A 59 -6.71 0.75 -8.21
N TYR A 60 -6.13 1.90 -8.06
CA TYR A 60 -4.71 2.06 -8.41
C TYR A 60 -4.08 3.21 -7.63
N LEU A 61 -2.77 3.32 -7.74
CA LEU A 61 -2.05 4.42 -7.10
C LEU A 61 -2.34 5.72 -7.82
N THR A 62 -2.48 6.79 -7.07
CA THR A 62 -2.50 8.12 -7.67
C THR A 62 -1.07 8.48 -8.03
N LEU A 63 -0.87 9.60 -8.71
CA LEU A 63 0.47 10.06 -9.00
C LEU A 63 1.26 10.27 -7.72
N LYS A 64 0.63 10.86 -6.72
CA LYS A 64 1.26 11.07 -5.42
C LYS A 64 1.65 9.75 -4.80
N GLY A 65 0.75 8.77 -4.84
CA GLY A 65 1.02 7.45 -4.28
C GLY A 65 2.15 6.74 -5.01
N ASP A 66 2.21 6.90 -6.32
CA ASP A 66 3.26 6.26 -7.11
C ASP A 66 4.64 6.79 -6.70
N VAL A 67 4.77 8.10 -6.55
CA VAL A 67 6.02 8.70 -6.15
C VAL A 67 6.44 8.22 -4.77
N ILE A 68 5.50 8.21 -3.83
CA ILE A 68 5.80 7.77 -2.47
C ILE A 68 6.16 6.29 -2.45
N ALA A 69 5.43 5.46 -3.20
CA ALA A 69 5.71 4.03 -3.24
C ALA A 69 7.10 3.75 -3.80
N LYS A 70 7.52 4.50 -4.81
CA LYS A 70 8.85 4.33 -5.37
C LYS A 70 9.93 4.76 -4.39
N ASN A 71 9.67 5.79 -3.60
CA ASN A 71 10.61 6.18 -2.56
C ASN A 71 10.71 5.10 -1.49
N ILE A 72 9.59 4.48 -1.14
CA ILE A 72 9.59 3.40 -0.18
C ILE A 72 10.37 2.21 -0.71
N GLU A 73 10.22 1.93 -1.98
CA GLU A 73 10.96 0.84 -2.60
C GLU A 73 12.46 1.07 -2.45
N GLN A 74 12.91 2.30 -2.64
CA GLN A 74 14.32 2.62 -2.46
C GLN A 74 14.77 2.43 -1.02
N GLU A 75 13.90 2.76 -0.06
CA GLU A 75 14.24 2.53 1.34
C GLU A 75 14.47 1.08 1.65
N PHE A 76 13.71 0.19 1.00
CA PHE A 76 13.81 -1.23 1.29
C PHE A 76 14.91 -1.93 0.48
N LYS A 77 15.52 -1.24 -0.45
CA LYS A 77 16.58 -1.84 -1.22
C LYS A 77 17.86 -1.71 -0.46
N ILE A 78 18.67 -2.70 -0.49
CA ILE A 78 19.95 -2.67 0.20
C ILE A 78 21.10 -2.54 -0.77
#